data_7571ad93b9ae462806335bddbfb96217
#
_entry.id   7571ad93b9ae462806335bddbfb96217
#
_cell.length_a   1.000
_cell.length_b   1.000
_cell.length_c   1.000
_cell.angle_alpha   90.00
_cell.angle_beta   90.00
_cell.angle_gamma   90.00
#
_symmetry.space_group_name_H-M   'P 1'
#
loop_
_entity.id
_entity.type
_entity.pdbx_description
1 polymer ?
#
loop_
_entity_poly.entity_id
_entity_poly.type
_entity_poly.pdbx_seq_one_letter_code
_entity_poly.pdbx_strand_id
1 'polypeptide(L)'
;TPYTSSAASDVYKRQVDRRLKVNLWGRPKSPFNTRAYPPGQHGQTKSAKPSDYGVQLQAKQKLKSYYGNMNERQFRNAYKKAIMKKGDTAENLIGLLERRLDAVIYRSKFSNTIFSSRQLINHGHVKVNGKKVDISSYQVKAEDSIEIRDKSKQLAIIDIAMANKERDVPEYLQVDEKNKKVKFVRVPKFEEVPYPVTMEPNLVIEYYSR
;
A
#
# COMPACT_ATOMS: atom_id res chain seq x y z
N THR A 1 30.49 -2.85 5.53
CA THR A 1 29.13 -2.37 5.23
C THR A 1 28.24 -2.69 6.42
N PRO A 2 27.63 -1.70 7.08
CA PRO A 2 26.73 -1.97 8.18
C PRO A 2 25.53 -2.73 7.59
N TYR A 3 25.37 -3.96 7.99
CA TYR A 3 24.12 -4.68 7.83
C TYR A 3 23.05 -3.90 8.59
N THR A 4 22.27 -3.10 7.90
CA THR A 4 21.01 -2.61 8.45
C THR A 4 20.17 -3.86 8.65
N SER A 5 20.13 -4.36 9.88
CA SER A 5 19.43 -5.58 10.20
C SER A 5 17.97 -5.42 9.76
N SER A 6 17.35 -6.49 9.32
CA SER A 6 15.91 -6.53 9.00
C SER A 6 15.07 -5.97 10.16
N ALA A 7 15.55 -6.12 11.40
CA ALA A 7 14.98 -5.54 12.61
C ALA A 7 14.96 -4.00 12.60
N ALA A 8 16.04 -3.32 12.18
CA ALA A 8 16.06 -1.86 12.08
C ALA A 8 15.07 -1.35 11.05
N SER A 9 14.98 -2.01 9.90
CA SER A 9 13.98 -1.69 8.85
C SER A 9 12.55 -1.89 9.37
N ASP A 10 12.31 -2.91 10.19
CA ASP A 10 10.99 -3.19 10.75
C ASP A 10 10.59 -2.16 11.83
N VAL A 11 11.52 -1.74 12.67
CA VAL A 11 11.31 -0.65 13.64
C VAL A 11 10.91 0.65 12.93
N TYR A 12 11.58 1.00 11.83
CA TYR A 12 11.24 2.20 11.06
C TYR A 12 9.82 2.14 10.47
N LYS A 13 9.43 0.99 9.92
CA LYS A 13 8.08 0.78 9.37
C LYS A 13 7.02 0.91 10.46
N ARG A 14 7.27 0.39 11.64
CA ARG A 14 6.35 0.45 12.77
C ARG A 14 6.24 1.84 13.39
N GLN A 15 7.26 2.68 13.29
CA GLN A 15 7.21 4.06 13.77
C GLN A 15 6.24 4.94 12.96
N VAL A 16 5.90 4.56 11.72
CA VAL A 16 4.95 5.29 10.89
C VAL A 16 3.57 5.33 11.54
N ASP A 17 3.08 4.20 12.08
CA ASP A 17 1.79 4.12 12.77
C ASP A 17 1.74 5.11 13.95
N ARG A 18 2.78 5.13 14.78
CA ARG A 18 2.86 6.05 15.92
C ARG A 18 2.96 7.51 15.49
N ARG A 19 3.71 7.81 14.43
CA ARG A 19 3.88 9.18 13.91
C ARG A 19 2.56 9.73 13.37
N LEU A 20 1.80 8.88 12.67
CA LEU A 20 0.51 9.24 12.09
C LEU A 20 -0.65 9.09 13.08
N LYS A 21 -0.39 8.55 14.27
CA LYS A 21 -1.39 8.26 15.33
C LYS A 21 -2.54 7.39 14.84
N VAL A 22 -2.24 6.41 13.97
CA VAL A 22 -3.21 5.46 13.43
C VAL A 22 -2.57 4.09 13.23
N ASN A 23 -3.35 3.02 13.35
CA ASN A 23 -2.94 1.67 12.94
C ASN A 23 -3.13 1.53 11.42
N LEU A 24 -2.15 1.99 10.65
CA LEU A 24 -2.25 2.22 9.21
C LEU A 24 -2.63 0.97 8.41
N TRP A 25 -2.20 -0.21 8.84
CA TRP A 25 -2.46 -1.48 8.15
C TRP A 25 -3.43 -2.40 8.90
N GLY A 26 -4.10 -1.91 9.94
CA GLY A 26 -5.09 -2.67 10.71
C GLY A 26 -4.52 -3.87 11.48
N ARG A 27 -3.23 -3.88 11.79
CA ARG A 27 -2.58 -5.04 12.42
C ARG A 27 -2.81 -5.10 13.93
N PRO A 28 -3.13 -6.28 14.49
CA PRO A 28 -3.29 -6.44 15.93
C PRO A 28 -2.03 -6.05 16.72
N LYS A 29 -0.86 -6.38 16.20
CA LYS A 29 0.46 -6.07 16.82
C LYS A 29 1.03 -4.71 16.38
N SER A 30 0.21 -3.72 16.01
CA SER A 30 0.70 -2.37 15.71
C SER A 30 1.25 -1.71 16.98
N PRO A 31 2.43 -1.05 16.92
CA PRO A 31 2.99 -0.30 18.06
C PRO A 31 2.09 0.86 18.51
N PHE A 32 1.21 1.34 17.66
CA PHE A 32 0.23 2.36 17.99
C PHE A 32 -0.77 1.87 19.04
N ASN A 33 -1.16 0.59 19.00
CA ASN A 33 -2.10 -0.01 19.95
C ASN A 33 -1.55 -0.03 21.38
N THR A 34 -0.22 -0.11 21.54
CA THR A 34 0.45 -0.11 22.86
C THR A 34 0.96 1.27 23.26
N ARG A 35 1.31 2.12 22.30
CA ARG A 35 1.92 3.45 22.53
C ARG A 35 1.32 4.46 21.55
N ALA A 36 0.17 5.03 21.90
CA ALA A 36 -0.59 5.95 21.04
C ALA A 36 0.04 7.36 20.89
N TYR A 37 1.27 7.55 21.33
CA TYR A 37 1.99 8.82 21.21
C TYR A 37 3.11 8.75 20.16
N PRO A 38 3.51 9.88 19.54
CA PRO A 38 4.57 9.93 18.55
C PRO A 38 5.89 9.34 19.04
N PRO A 39 6.76 8.82 18.16
CA PRO A 39 8.07 8.35 18.55
C PRO A 39 9.00 9.52 18.92
N GLY A 40 10.01 9.23 19.73
CA GLY A 40 11.03 10.18 20.17
C GLY A 40 10.90 10.55 21.64
N GLN A 41 11.94 11.23 22.17
CA GLN A 41 12.07 11.61 23.57
C GLN A 41 10.89 12.49 24.05
N HIS A 42 10.42 13.40 23.23
CA HIS A 42 9.34 14.34 23.54
C HIS A 42 7.96 13.89 23.03
N GLY A 43 7.81 12.61 22.63
CA GLY A 43 6.57 12.11 22.05
C GLY A 43 5.36 12.23 22.98
N GLN A 44 5.55 12.03 24.28
CA GLN A 44 4.48 12.09 25.28
C GLN A 44 4.04 13.52 25.61
N THR A 45 4.95 14.48 25.56
CA THR A 45 4.68 15.89 25.91
C THR A 45 4.15 16.70 24.73
N LYS A 46 4.23 16.19 23.50
CA LYS A 46 3.85 16.90 22.28
C LYS A 46 2.34 16.84 22.05
N SER A 47 1.62 17.86 22.49
CA SER A 47 0.16 17.96 22.47
C SER A 47 -0.37 19.11 21.58
N ALA A 48 0.45 19.72 20.74
CA ALA A 48 0.02 20.84 19.90
C ALA A 48 -1.03 20.40 18.86
N LYS A 49 -2.11 21.18 18.73
CA LYS A 49 -3.10 21.05 17.65
C LYS A 49 -2.41 21.28 16.30
N PRO A 50 -2.55 20.38 15.33
CA PRO A 50 -1.96 20.58 14.02
C PRO A 50 -2.59 21.78 13.31
N SER A 51 -1.81 22.55 12.57
CA SER A 51 -2.32 23.58 11.64
C SER A 51 -3.01 22.90 10.44
N ASP A 52 -3.77 23.66 9.66
CA ASP A 52 -4.44 23.14 8.44
C ASP A 52 -3.43 22.52 7.48
N TYR A 53 -2.28 23.16 7.29
CA TYR A 53 -1.17 22.57 6.54
C TYR A 53 -0.70 21.24 7.15
N GLY A 54 -0.61 21.18 8.47
CA GLY A 54 -0.21 19.95 9.19
C GLY A 54 -1.21 18.83 8.98
N VAL A 55 -2.51 19.10 8.95
CA VAL A 55 -3.58 18.13 8.68
C VAL A 55 -3.46 17.58 7.26
N GLN A 56 -3.32 18.46 6.27
CA GLN A 56 -3.14 18.09 4.86
C GLN A 56 -1.86 17.27 4.65
N LEU A 57 -0.76 17.68 5.29
CA LEU A 57 0.50 16.93 5.26
C LEU A 57 0.36 15.54 5.86
N GLN A 58 -0.37 15.41 6.99
CA GLN A 58 -0.63 14.10 7.61
C GLN A 58 -1.48 13.21 6.70
N ALA A 59 -2.53 13.73 6.07
CA ALA A 59 -3.35 12.99 5.11
C ALA A 59 -2.50 12.46 3.95
N LYS A 60 -1.63 13.31 3.38
CA LYS A 60 -0.68 12.90 2.34
C LYS A 60 0.27 11.81 2.83
N GLN A 61 0.88 11.98 4.01
CA GLN A 61 1.80 10.98 4.56
C GLN A 61 1.09 9.66 4.88
N LYS A 62 -0.16 9.71 5.36
CA LYS A 62 -0.99 8.53 5.61
C LYS A 62 -1.17 7.73 4.32
N LEU A 63 -1.68 8.36 3.27
CA LEU A 63 -1.93 7.71 1.99
C LEU A 63 -0.63 7.18 1.35
N LYS A 64 0.41 7.99 1.29
CA LYS A 64 1.73 7.60 0.76
C LYS A 64 2.34 6.42 1.51
N SER A 65 2.24 6.40 2.83
CA SER A 65 2.81 5.34 3.66
C SER A 65 2.04 4.04 3.54
N TYR A 66 0.71 4.10 3.40
CA TYR A 66 -0.13 2.93 3.20
C TYR A 66 0.34 2.10 1.98
N TYR A 67 0.65 2.76 0.87
CA TYR A 67 1.21 2.13 -0.33
C TYR A 67 2.71 1.84 -0.24
N GLY A 68 3.19 1.45 0.95
CA GLY A 68 4.56 1.01 1.19
C GLY A 68 5.57 2.15 1.20
N ASN A 69 5.19 3.28 1.72
CA ASN A 69 6.05 4.46 1.86
C ASN A 69 6.70 4.87 0.53
N MET A 70 5.86 5.10 -0.48
CA MET A 70 6.31 5.61 -1.79
C MET A 70 7.18 6.85 -1.61
N ASN A 71 8.16 7.05 -2.49
CA ASN A 71 8.90 8.30 -2.46
C ASN A 71 8.04 9.48 -2.95
N GLU A 72 8.39 10.69 -2.56
CA GLU A 72 7.62 11.90 -2.84
C GLU A 72 7.46 12.16 -4.33
N ARG A 73 8.53 11.93 -5.10
CA ARG A 73 8.52 12.12 -6.57
C ARG A 73 7.52 11.18 -7.25
N GLN A 74 7.48 9.91 -6.84
CA GLN A 74 6.53 8.94 -7.40
C GLN A 74 5.09 9.31 -7.06
N PHE A 75 4.84 9.71 -5.81
CA PHE A 75 3.51 10.10 -5.36
C PHE A 75 3.02 11.38 -6.06
N ARG A 76 3.87 12.40 -6.17
CA ARG A 76 3.58 13.63 -6.91
C ARG A 76 3.31 13.36 -8.39
N ASN A 77 4.06 12.43 -9.00
CA ASN A 77 3.80 12.03 -10.39
C ASN A 77 2.46 11.31 -10.55
N ALA A 78 2.04 10.50 -9.58
CA ALA A 78 0.71 9.88 -9.58
C ALA A 78 -0.40 10.96 -9.48
N TYR A 79 -0.23 11.94 -8.59
CA TYR A 79 -1.12 13.08 -8.47
C TYR A 79 -1.23 13.88 -9.78
N LYS A 80 -0.10 14.23 -10.41
CA LYS A 80 -0.12 14.93 -11.71
C LYS A 80 -0.88 14.16 -12.79
N LYS A 81 -0.70 12.84 -12.84
CA LYS A 81 -1.44 11.98 -13.76
C LYS A 81 -2.94 11.91 -13.42
N ALA A 82 -3.30 12.00 -12.14
CA ALA A 82 -4.70 12.00 -11.71
C ALA A 82 -5.44 13.26 -12.17
N ILE A 83 -4.80 14.44 -12.09
CA ILE A 83 -5.38 15.71 -12.56
C ILE A 83 -5.62 15.70 -14.09
N MET A 84 -4.70 15.09 -14.84
CA MET A 84 -4.83 15.04 -16.32
C MET A 84 -5.97 14.14 -16.79
N LYS A 85 -6.52 13.30 -15.91
CA LYS A 85 -7.66 12.43 -16.25
C LYS A 85 -8.99 13.15 -16.03
N LYS A 86 -9.96 12.88 -16.89
CA LYS A 86 -11.33 13.35 -16.71
C LYS A 86 -11.97 12.70 -15.48
N GLY A 87 -12.82 13.42 -14.78
CA GLY A 87 -13.55 12.95 -13.60
C GLY A 87 -12.95 13.46 -12.29
N ASP A 88 -13.36 12.86 -11.19
CA ASP A 88 -12.86 13.25 -9.85
C ASP A 88 -11.39 12.90 -9.68
N THR A 89 -10.60 13.90 -9.27
CA THR A 89 -9.15 13.75 -9.08
C THR A 89 -8.82 12.81 -7.91
N ALA A 90 -9.66 12.77 -6.87
CA ALA A 90 -9.47 11.88 -5.74
C ALA A 90 -9.63 10.42 -6.15
N GLU A 91 -10.71 10.11 -6.86
CA GLU A 91 -10.94 8.76 -7.42
C GLU A 91 -9.84 8.36 -8.39
N ASN A 92 -9.45 9.26 -9.29
CA ASN A 92 -8.37 9.02 -10.24
C ASN A 92 -7.05 8.71 -9.54
N LEU A 93 -6.73 9.43 -8.46
CA LEU A 93 -5.51 9.21 -7.68
C LEU A 93 -5.53 7.82 -7.02
N ILE A 94 -6.63 7.47 -6.35
CA ILE A 94 -6.80 6.16 -5.71
C ILE A 94 -6.74 5.04 -6.75
N GLY A 95 -7.45 5.19 -7.88
CA GLY A 95 -7.39 4.22 -8.97
C GLY A 95 -5.98 4.02 -9.53
N LEU A 96 -5.16 5.07 -9.63
CA LEU A 96 -3.75 4.95 -10.03
C LEU A 96 -2.90 4.24 -8.97
N LEU A 97 -3.20 4.42 -7.68
CA LEU A 97 -2.47 3.77 -6.60
C LEU A 97 -2.84 2.29 -6.46
N GLU A 98 -4.11 1.92 -6.61
CA GLU A 98 -4.58 0.53 -6.57
C GLU A 98 -4.19 -0.27 -7.82
N ARG A 99 -3.97 0.39 -8.97
CA ARG A 99 -3.45 -0.25 -10.19
C ARG A 99 -1.97 -0.61 -10.12
N ARG A 100 -1.27 -0.25 -9.08
CA ARG A 100 0.15 -0.65 -8.92
C ARG A 100 0.23 -2.15 -8.66
N LEU A 101 1.19 -2.80 -9.29
CA LEU A 101 1.37 -4.25 -9.16
C LEU A 101 1.62 -4.66 -7.69
N ASP A 102 2.36 -3.85 -6.91
CA ASP A 102 2.57 -4.11 -5.48
C ASP A 102 1.25 -4.06 -4.67
N ALA A 103 0.36 -3.14 -5.01
CA ALA A 103 -0.97 -3.06 -4.39
C ALA A 103 -1.85 -4.26 -4.79
N VAL A 104 -1.89 -4.64 -6.06
CA VAL A 104 -2.67 -5.78 -6.54
C VAL A 104 -2.22 -7.08 -5.87
N ILE A 105 -0.92 -7.37 -5.78
CA ILE A 105 -0.37 -8.54 -5.08
C ILE A 105 -0.70 -8.53 -3.58
N TYR A 106 -0.70 -7.34 -2.96
CA TYR A 106 -1.10 -7.20 -1.56
C TYR A 106 -2.59 -7.47 -1.36
N ARG A 107 -3.46 -6.91 -2.22
CA ARG A 107 -4.93 -7.09 -2.16
C ARG A 107 -5.35 -8.52 -2.48
N SER A 108 -4.66 -9.21 -3.37
CA SER A 108 -4.93 -10.62 -3.71
C SER A 108 -4.48 -11.62 -2.64
N LYS A 109 -3.96 -11.16 -1.50
CA LYS A 109 -3.46 -11.99 -0.38
C LYS A 109 -2.23 -12.84 -0.70
N PHE A 110 -1.54 -12.61 -1.82
CA PHE A 110 -0.29 -13.33 -2.12
C PHE A 110 0.89 -12.89 -1.26
N SER A 111 0.72 -11.85 -0.46
CA SER A 111 1.70 -11.42 0.54
C SER A 111 1.03 -10.80 1.76
N ASN A 112 1.69 -10.93 2.92
CA ASN A 112 1.18 -10.37 4.18
C ASN A 112 1.33 -8.85 4.28
N THR A 113 2.23 -8.25 3.51
CA THR A 113 2.52 -6.82 3.57
C THR A 113 2.83 -6.27 2.19
N ILE A 114 2.52 -5.00 1.97
CA ILE A 114 2.88 -4.32 0.73
C ILE A 114 4.41 -4.29 0.49
N PHE A 115 5.21 -4.32 1.55
CA PHE A 115 6.67 -4.42 1.43
C PHE A 115 7.10 -5.80 0.95
N SER A 116 6.45 -6.87 1.44
CA SER A 116 6.67 -8.23 0.96
C SER A 116 6.22 -8.38 -0.49
N SER A 117 5.11 -7.74 -0.90
CA SER A 117 4.69 -7.69 -2.31
C SER A 117 5.80 -7.13 -3.20
N ARG A 118 6.38 -6.00 -2.81
CA ARG A 118 7.49 -5.40 -3.55
C ARG A 118 8.69 -6.33 -3.67
N GLN A 119 9.03 -7.01 -2.59
CA GLN A 119 10.14 -7.96 -2.58
C GLN A 119 9.86 -9.11 -3.55
N LEU A 120 8.66 -9.70 -3.52
CA LEU A 120 8.26 -10.75 -4.45
C LEU A 120 8.36 -10.30 -5.91
N ILE A 121 7.91 -9.08 -6.22
CA ILE A 121 7.97 -8.53 -7.57
C ILE A 121 9.44 -8.29 -7.99
N ASN A 122 10.20 -7.58 -7.16
CA ASN A 122 11.59 -7.21 -7.48
C ASN A 122 12.50 -8.43 -7.65
N HIS A 123 12.20 -9.52 -6.93
CA HIS A 123 12.89 -10.80 -7.09
C HIS A 123 12.39 -11.60 -8.31
N GLY A 124 11.42 -11.05 -9.05
CA GLY A 124 10.92 -11.64 -10.30
C GLY A 124 10.07 -12.90 -10.12
N HIS A 125 9.34 -13.00 -9.01
CA HIS A 125 8.42 -14.10 -8.74
C HIS A 125 7.05 -13.92 -9.40
N VAL A 126 6.81 -12.80 -10.07
CA VAL A 126 5.51 -12.42 -10.64
C VAL A 126 5.59 -12.32 -12.16
N LYS A 127 4.53 -12.76 -12.83
CA LYS A 127 4.29 -12.56 -14.26
C LYS A 127 3.00 -11.76 -14.45
N VAL A 128 2.95 -10.94 -15.47
CA VAL A 128 1.74 -10.25 -15.96
C VAL A 128 1.53 -10.68 -17.41
N ASN A 129 0.38 -11.22 -17.71
CA ASN A 129 0.05 -11.76 -19.04
C ASN A 129 1.15 -12.71 -19.58
N GLY A 130 1.63 -13.61 -18.71
CA GLY A 130 2.67 -14.58 -19.04
C GLY A 130 4.11 -14.03 -19.06
N LYS A 131 4.33 -12.72 -19.02
CA LYS A 131 5.65 -12.08 -19.05
C LYS A 131 6.12 -11.74 -17.64
N LYS A 132 7.40 -12.03 -17.34
CA LYS A 132 8.01 -11.64 -16.06
C LYS A 132 8.02 -10.12 -15.91
N VAL A 133 7.56 -9.63 -14.76
CA VAL A 133 7.62 -8.22 -14.38
C VAL A 133 8.30 -8.10 -13.02
N ASP A 134 9.35 -7.28 -12.93
CA ASP A 134 10.12 -7.03 -11.70
C ASP A 134 10.01 -5.59 -11.19
N ILE A 135 9.13 -4.79 -11.79
CA ILE A 135 8.87 -3.41 -11.43
C ILE A 135 7.62 -3.32 -10.57
N SER A 136 7.78 -3.04 -9.28
CA SER A 136 6.67 -2.97 -8.31
C SER A 136 5.65 -1.85 -8.62
N SER A 137 6.08 -0.79 -9.29
CA SER A 137 5.22 0.33 -9.71
C SER A 137 4.53 0.13 -11.06
N TYR A 138 4.66 -1.05 -11.66
CA TYR A 138 3.97 -1.38 -12.92
C TYR A 138 2.48 -1.12 -12.79
N GLN A 139 1.89 -0.45 -13.79
CA GLN A 139 0.47 -0.12 -13.81
C GLN A 139 -0.32 -1.21 -14.50
N VAL A 140 -1.03 -1.99 -13.73
CA VAL A 140 -1.93 -3.04 -14.20
C VAL A 140 -3.13 -2.41 -14.91
N LYS A 141 -3.56 -3.00 -16.02
CA LYS A 141 -4.75 -2.59 -16.77
C LYS A 141 -5.93 -3.50 -16.39
N ALA A 142 -7.14 -3.04 -16.68
CA ALA A 142 -8.29 -3.92 -16.60
C ALA A 142 -8.08 -5.15 -17.50
N GLU A 143 -8.56 -6.28 -17.04
CA GLU A 143 -8.45 -7.59 -17.69
C GLU A 143 -7.03 -8.21 -17.69
N ASP A 144 -6.00 -7.54 -17.15
CA ASP A 144 -4.68 -8.13 -16.99
C ASP A 144 -4.73 -9.33 -16.03
N SER A 145 -4.04 -10.41 -16.41
CA SER A 145 -3.85 -11.59 -15.59
C SER A 145 -2.46 -11.55 -14.94
N ILE A 146 -2.44 -11.58 -13.61
CA ILE A 146 -1.21 -11.60 -12.82
C ILE A 146 -1.08 -12.99 -12.19
N GLU A 147 0.09 -13.61 -12.30
CA GLU A 147 0.34 -14.93 -11.76
C GLU A 147 1.69 -15.01 -11.04
N ILE A 148 1.75 -15.87 -10.04
CA ILE A 148 3.01 -16.27 -9.43
C ILE A 148 3.72 -17.26 -10.36
N ARG A 149 5.03 -17.09 -10.56
CA ARG A 149 5.84 -18.00 -11.38
C ARG A 149 5.80 -19.42 -10.83
N ASP A 150 5.77 -20.41 -11.70
CA ASP A 150 5.62 -21.82 -11.32
C ASP A 150 6.69 -22.28 -10.31
N LYS A 151 7.95 -21.90 -10.53
CA LYS A 151 9.05 -22.17 -9.58
C LYS A 151 8.87 -21.52 -8.20
N SER A 152 8.00 -20.54 -8.10
CA SER A 152 7.78 -19.74 -6.88
C SER A 152 6.45 -20.05 -6.19
N LYS A 153 5.60 -20.87 -6.80
CA LYS A 153 4.31 -21.27 -6.23
C LYS A 153 4.46 -22.07 -4.93
N GLN A 154 5.59 -22.74 -4.75
CA GLN A 154 5.87 -23.55 -3.56
C GLN A 154 6.45 -22.74 -2.38
N LEU A 155 6.56 -21.41 -2.51
CA LEU A 155 7.06 -20.57 -1.43
C LEU A 155 6.06 -20.54 -0.27
N ALA A 156 6.47 -21.07 0.89
CA ALA A 156 5.66 -21.09 2.12
C ALA A 156 5.13 -19.69 2.54
N ILE A 157 5.86 -18.64 2.21
CA ILE A 157 5.45 -17.25 2.48
C ILE A 157 4.12 -16.89 1.80
N ILE A 158 3.84 -17.43 0.61
CA ILE A 158 2.62 -17.17 -0.14
C ILE A 158 1.47 -17.94 0.50
N ASP A 159 1.68 -19.20 0.85
CA ASP A 159 0.66 -20.04 1.47
C ASP A 159 0.25 -19.51 2.85
N ILE A 160 1.22 -19.06 3.67
CA ILE A 160 0.97 -18.38 4.94
C ILE A 160 0.17 -17.08 4.73
N ALA A 161 0.47 -16.33 3.67
CA ALA A 161 -0.25 -15.09 3.38
C ALA A 161 -1.69 -15.33 2.93
N MET A 162 -1.93 -16.37 2.14
CA MET A 162 -3.27 -16.77 1.68
C MET A 162 -4.12 -17.33 2.81
N ALA A 163 -3.53 -18.06 3.73
CA ALA A 163 -4.22 -18.61 4.92
C ALA A 163 -4.63 -17.52 5.93
N ASN A 164 -4.05 -16.32 5.83
CA ASN A 164 -4.38 -15.23 6.75
C ASN A 164 -5.78 -14.68 6.49
N LYS A 165 -6.65 -14.72 7.51
CA LYS A 165 -8.04 -14.24 7.48
C LYS A 165 -8.20 -12.75 7.86
N GLU A 166 -7.12 -12.02 8.13
CA GLU A 166 -7.20 -10.61 8.55
C GLU A 166 -7.71 -9.67 7.46
N ARG A 167 -7.73 -10.11 6.20
CA ARG A 167 -8.12 -9.28 5.05
C ARG A 167 -8.94 -10.08 4.08
N ASP A 168 -9.94 -9.45 3.50
CA ASP A 168 -10.72 -10.01 2.39
C ASP A 168 -10.19 -9.54 1.04
N VAL A 169 -10.46 -10.33 0.02
CA VAL A 169 -10.16 -9.97 -1.37
C VAL A 169 -11.27 -9.03 -1.86
N PRO A 170 -10.94 -7.83 -2.36
CA PRO A 170 -11.95 -6.92 -2.87
C PRO A 170 -12.55 -7.39 -4.20
N GLU A 171 -13.78 -6.98 -4.49
CA GLU A 171 -14.56 -7.42 -5.66
C GLU A 171 -13.94 -7.08 -7.02
N TYR A 172 -13.10 -6.05 -7.09
CA TYR A 172 -12.40 -5.68 -8.33
C TYR A 172 -11.24 -6.60 -8.69
N LEU A 173 -11.00 -7.66 -7.87
CA LEU A 173 -10.01 -8.70 -8.11
C LEU A 173 -10.70 -10.08 -8.12
N GLN A 174 -10.41 -10.88 -9.12
CA GLN A 174 -10.77 -12.30 -9.14
C GLN A 174 -9.52 -13.14 -8.86
N VAL A 175 -9.50 -13.83 -7.72
CA VAL A 175 -8.36 -14.63 -7.28
C VAL A 175 -8.65 -16.12 -7.47
N ASP A 176 -7.76 -16.79 -8.18
CA ASP A 176 -7.69 -18.24 -8.26
C ASP A 176 -6.58 -18.71 -7.29
N GLU A 177 -6.99 -19.15 -6.12
CA GLU A 177 -6.06 -19.58 -5.07
C GLU A 177 -5.27 -20.83 -5.46
N LYS A 178 -5.90 -21.78 -6.19
CA LYS A 178 -5.26 -23.04 -6.60
C LYS A 178 -4.10 -22.80 -7.56
N ASN A 179 -4.31 -21.94 -8.55
CA ASN A 179 -3.32 -21.63 -9.57
C ASN A 179 -2.42 -20.45 -9.16
N LYS A 180 -2.72 -19.78 -8.02
CA LYS A 180 -2.03 -18.55 -7.55
C LYS A 180 -2.03 -17.49 -8.64
N LYS A 181 -3.21 -17.23 -9.22
CA LYS A 181 -3.47 -16.21 -10.24
C LYS A 181 -4.49 -15.20 -9.74
N VAL A 182 -4.38 -13.98 -10.22
CA VAL A 182 -5.36 -12.93 -9.99
C VAL A 182 -5.63 -12.19 -11.29
N LYS A 183 -6.90 -11.92 -11.55
CA LYS A 183 -7.34 -11.09 -12.66
C LYS A 183 -7.78 -9.74 -12.11
N PHE A 184 -7.27 -8.66 -12.68
CA PHE A 184 -7.66 -7.30 -12.34
C PHE A 184 -8.87 -6.92 -13.20
N VAL A 185 -10.09 -6.96 -12.64
CA VAL A 185 -11.33 -6.81 -13.41
C VAL A 185 -11.55 -5.36 -13.84
N ARG A 186 -11.51 -4.44 -12.90
CA ARG A 186 -11.78 -3.01 -13.13
C ARG A 186 -11.01 -2.12 -12.16
N VAL A 187 -10.91 -0.84 -12.50
CA VAL A 187 -10.37 0.16 -11.58
C VAL A 187 -11.39 0.42 -10.47
N PRO A 188 -11.01 0.29 -9.19
CA PRO A 188 -11.94 0.50 -8.09
C PRO A 188 -12.26 1.98 -7.90
N LYS A 189 -13.45 2.26 -7.38
CA LYS A 189 -13.80 3.54 -6.75
C LYS A 189 -13.19 3.64 -5.36
N PHE A 190 -13.12 4.84 -4.81
CA PHE A 190 -12.54 5.07 -3.49
C PHE A 190 -13.24 4.24 -2.38
N GLU A 191 -14.57 4.18 -2.42
CA GLU A 191 -15.40 3.48 -1.43
C GLU A 191 -15.21 1.96 -1.43
N GLU A 192 -14.82 1.39 -2.56
CA GLU A 192 -14.62 -0.06 -2.73
C GLU A 192 -13.27 -0.55 -2.18
N VAL A 193 -12.37 0.38 -1.89
CA VAL A 193 -11.04 0.02 -1.41
C VAL A 193 -11.06 -0.23 0.09
N PRO A 194 -10.74 -1.45 0.56
CA PRO A 194 -10.81 -1.79 1.97
C PRO A 194 -9.63 -1.19 2.75
N TYR A 195 -9.75 0.08 3.12
CA TYR A 195 -8.79 0.72 4.00
C TYR A 195 -9.14 0.43 5.47
N PRO A 196 -8.18 0.01 6.30
CA PRO A 196 -8.43 -0.21 7.72
C PRO A 196 -8.56 1.09 8.53
N VAL A 197 -8.26 2.23 7.93
CA VAL A 197 -8.33 3.57 8.51
C VAL A 197 -8.93 4.55 7.52
N THR A 198 -9.59 5.58 8.01
CA THR A 198 -10.15 6.63 7.16
C THR A 198 -9.05 7.33 6.38
N MET A 199 -9.16 7.31 5.05
CA MET A 199 -8.30 8.04 4.13
C MET A 199 -9.03 9.28 3.63
N GLU A 200 -8.30 10.37 3.44
CA GLU A 200 -8.83 11.67 3.07
C GLU A 200 -8.12 12.18 1.80
N PRO A 201 -8.46 11.63 0.63
CA PRO A 201 -7.77 11.98 -0.61
C PRO A 201 -8.00 13.45 -1.00
N ASN A 202 -9.12 14.07 -0.60
CA ASN A 202 -9.38 15.48 -0.86
C ASN A 202 -8.35 16.40 -0.19
N LEU A 203 -7.98 16.11 1.06
CA LEU A 203 -6.93 16.87 1.76
C LEU A 203 -5.55 16.71 1.08
N VAL A 204 -5.32 15.58 0.42
CA VAL A 204 -4.10 15.37 -0.38
C VAL A 204 -4.11 16.24 -1.63
N ILE A 205 -5.25 16.40 -2.27
CA ILE A 205 -5.42 17.27 -3.44
C ILE A 205 -5.19 18.73 -3.02
N GLU A 206 -5.81 19.16 -1.95
CA GLU A 206 -5.61 20.50 -1.39
C GLU A 206 -4.14 20.78 -1.05
N TYR A 207 -3.44 19.80 -0.48
CA TYR A 207 -2.00 19.94 -0.18
C TYR A 207 -1.15 20.24 -1.42
N TYR A 208 -1.48 19.63 -2.58
CA TYR A 208 -0.72 19.83 -3.82
C TYR A 208 -1.23 20.96 -4.71
N SER A 209 -2.41 21.49 -4.45
CA SER A 209 -3.01 22.62 -5.19
C SER A 209 -2.50 23.99 -4.74
N ARG A 210 -1.76 24.03 -3.67
CA ARG A 210 -1.11 25.24 -3.13
C ARG A 210 0.10 25.67 -3.94
#